data_1efd14a8114aa5c1305e05d2b34ca69c
#
_entry.id   1efd14a8114aa5c1305e05d2b34ca69c
#
_cell.length_a   1.000
_cell.length_b   1.000
_cell.length_c   1.000
_cell.angle_alpha   90.00
_cell.angle_beta   90.00
_cell.angle_gamma   90.00
#
_symmetry.space_group_name_H-M   'P 1'
#
loop_
_entity.id
_entity.type
_entity.pdbx_description
1 polymer ?
#
loop_
_entity_poly.entity_id
_entity_poly.type
_entity_poly.pdbx_seq_one_letter_code
_entity_poly.pdbx_strand_id
1 'polypeptide(L)'
;MSENQFFVDSDKLGEKALEKKHRLENDPSVRSNFMEYQDGMEQISSDVMEKVLSQMDAYDYTSYTEADVKRALMHETCSVENFKALLSPAAAPYLEQMAQRAKIETSKHFGNTVYFFTPLYIANYCENYCIYCGFNCYNDIVRKQLTEEEIEHEMQVIADSGIEEILILTGESKAMSSVEYIGNACKMAKKYFKNIGLEIYPVNSDDYAYLHACGADYITVFQETYYAPKYETLHLMGHKRVFPYRFEAQERALMGGMRGVGFSALLGLADFRKDALATALHAYYLQRKYPHAEFSLSCPRLRPIVNNEKINPLDVHEKELCQILCAYRIFLPFIGITVSSREQKHFRDGIVKIAATKVSAGVSTGIGDHEEKYTGPVSYTHLRAHETR
;
A
#
# COMPACT_ATOMS: atom_id res chain seq x y z
N MET A 1 -1.80 -3.32 26.32
CA MET A 1 -1.15 -2.85 25.08
C MET A 1 -1.43 -1.36 25.00
N SER A 2 -0.43 -0.53 24.77
CA SER A 2 -0.64 0.90 24.56
C SER A 2 -1.26 1.10 23.18
N GLU A 3 -2.44 1.66 23.13
CA GLU A 3 -3.05 2.04 21.83
C GLU A 3 -2.28 3.18 21.20
N ASN A 4 -2.23 3.20 19.86
CA ASN A 4 -1.67 4.31 19.12
C ASN A 4 -2.53 5.57 19.31
N GLN A 5 -1.89 6.70 19.53
CA GLN A 5 -2.52 8.01 19.55
C GLN A 5 -2.34 8.66 18.18
N PHE A 6 -3.36 8.58 17.34
CA PHE A 6 -3.28 9.03 15.95
C PHE A 6 -3.52 10.53 15.74
N PHE A 7 -4.17 11.22 16.68
CA PHE A 7 -4.52 12.63 16.48
C PHE A 7 -3.29 13.54 16.53
N VAL A 8 -3.18 14.41 15.54
CA VAL A 8 -2.11 15.42 15.44
C VAL A 8 -2.53 16.70 16.14
N ASP A 9 -1.56 17.44 16.69
CA ASP A 9 -1.79 18.78 17.23
C ASP A 9 -2.16 19.76 16.12
N SER A 10 -3.02 20.74 16.42
CA SER A 10 -3.68 21.57 15.42
C SER A 10 -3.64 23.05 15.76
N ASP A 11 -2.58 23.52 16.40
CA ASP A 11 -2.43 24.89 16.90
C ASP A 11 -2.61 25.98 15.82
N LYS A 12 -2.40 25.62 14.55
CA LYS A 12 -2.52 26.53 13.41
C LYS A 12 -3.89 26.48 12.71
N LEU A 13 -4.82 25.64 13.15
CA LEU A 13 -6.17 25.59 12.58
C LEU A 13 -7.00 26.76 13.07
N GLY A 14 -7.77 27.37 12.15
CA GLY A 14 -8.81 28.33 12.54
C GLY A 14 -9.91 27.66 13.37
N GLU A 15 -10.58 28.44 14.24
CA GLU A 15 -11.56 27.98 15.21
C GLU A 15 -12.63 27.04 14.62
N LYS A 16 -13.23 27.39 13.45
CA LYS A 16 -14.24 26.57 12.77
C LYS A 16 -13.67 25.21 12.28
N ALA A 17 -12.41 25.19 11.82
CA ALA A 17 -11.77 23.97 11.35
C ALA A 17 -11.45 23.04 12.53
N LEU A 18 -11.01 23.62 13.65
CA LEU A 18 -10.75 22.90 14.88
C LEU A 18 -12.04 22.30 15.48
N GLU A 19 -13.13 23.07 15.51
CA GLU A 19 -14.44 22.58 15.94
C GLU A 19 -14.92 21.40 15.07
N LYS A 20 -14.82 21.53 13.73
CA LYS A 20 -15.17 20.45 12.81
C LYS A 20 -14.31 19.21 13.03
N LYS A 21 -13.00 19.37 13.22
CA LYS A 21 -12.07 18.29 13.54
C LYS A 21 -12.50 17.56 14.81
N HIS A 22 -12.73 18.27 15.90
CA HIS A 22 -13.14 17.68 17.17
C HIS A 22 -14.49 16.96 17.08
N ARG A 23 -15.45 17.51 16.32
CA ARG A 23 -16.72 16.82 16.08
C ARG A 23 -16.51 15.49 15.33
N LEU A 24 -15.70 15.47 14.28
CA LEU A 24 -15.39 14.25 13.54
C LEU A 24 -14.70 13.18 14.42
N GLU A 25 -13.85 13.60 15.37
CA GLU A 25 -13.15 12.71 16.28
C GLU A 25 -14.07 12.10 17.33
N ASN A 26 -14.98 12.88 17.89
CA ASN A 26 -15.72 12.51 19.09
C ASN A 26 -17.19 12.13 18.81
N ASP A 27 -17.75 12.44 17.66
CA ASP A 27 -19.15 12.15 17.32
C ASP A 27 -19.24 11.37 15.99
N PRO A 28 -19.37 10.04 16.05
CA PRO A 28 -19.55 9.22 14.86
C PRO A 28 -20.79 9.59 14.02
N SER A 29 -21.82 10.19 14.64
CA SER A 29 -23.06 10.50 13.93
C SER A 29 -22.94 11.62 12.86
N VAL A 30 -21.88 12.42 12.95
CA VAL A 30 -21.60 13.47 11.94
C VAL A 30 -20.82 12.99 10.73
N ARG A 31 -20.34 11.74 10.78
CA ARG A 31 -19.57 11.13 9.69
C ARG A 31 -20.52 10.52 8.65
N SER A 32 -20.14 10.59 7.37
CA SER A 32 -20.89 9.91 6.31
C SER A 32 -20.85 8.38 6.51
N ASN A 33 -21.83 7.67 5.98
CA ASN A 33 -21.79 6.21 5.98
C ASN A 33 -20.62 5.72 5.08
N PHE A 34 -19.69 5.01 5.68
CA PHE A 34 -18.48 4.56 5.00
C PHE A 34 -18.71 3.36 4.06
N MET A 35 -19.87 2.72 4.12
CA MET A 35 -20.27 1.63 3.22
C MET A 35 -21.07 2.10 2.01
N GLU A 36 -21.45 3.38 1.95
CA GLU A 36 -22.24 3.93 0.86
C GLU A 36 -21.38 4.67 -0.15
N TYR A 37 -21.60 4.36 -1.44
CA TYR A 37 -20.97 5.09 -2.54
C TYR A 37 -21.46 6.52 -2.58
N GLN A 38 -20.56 7.44 -2.90
CA GLN A 38 -20.89 8.86 -3.09
C GLN A 38 -21.17 9.14 -4.57
N ASP A 39 -21.79 10.27 -4.84
CA ASP A 39 -22.08 10.71 -6.20
C ASP A 39 -20.82 10.71 -7.10
N GLY A 40 -20.96 10.13 -8.28
CA GLY A 40 -19.86 9.99 -9.24
C GLY A 40 -18.92 8.81 -9.00
N MET A 41 -19.12 8.03 -7.95
CA MET A 41 -18.38 6.77 -7.73
C MET A 41 -19.02 5.62 -8.49
N GLU A 42 -18.24 4.94 -9.31
CA GLU A 42 -18.67 3.74 -10.03
C GLU A 42 -18.79 2.56 -9.07
N GLN A 43 -19.96 1.94 -9.06
CA GLN A 43 -20.21 0.67 -8.39
C GLN A 43 -20.13 -0.47 -9.40
N ILE A 44 -19.29 -1.47 -9.12
CA ILE A 44 -19.13 -2.64 -10.00
C ILE A 44 -19.84 -3.87 -9.43
N SER A 45 -20.18 -4.81 -10.30
CA SER A 45 -20.71 -6.10 -9.89
C SER A 45 -19.58 -7.08 -9.63
N SER A 46 -19.24 -7.27 -8.35
CA SER A 46 -18.18 -8.18 -7.91
C SER A 46 -18.54 -8.85 -6.57
N ASP A 47 -18.23 -10.13 -6.46
CA ASP A 47 -18.41 -10.91 -5.22
C ASP A 47 -17.09 -11.06 -4.43
N VAL A 48 -16.02 -10.42 -4.91
CA VAL A 48 -14.68 -10.56 -4.33
C VAL A 48 -14.62 -10.00 -2.90
N MET A 49 -15.24 -8.85 -2.66
CA MET A 49 -15.26 -8.23 -1.33
C MET A 49 -15.93 -9.15 -0.31
N GLU A 50 -17.11 -9.68 -0.63
CA GLU A 50 -17.84 -10.60 0.26
C GLU A 50 -17.01 -11.84 0.56
N LYS A 51 -16.41 -12.47 -0.45
CA LYS A 51 -15.54 -13.65 -0.29
C LYS A 51 -14.34 -13.38 0.60
N VAL A 52 -13.66 -12.25 0.41
CA VAL A 52 -12.48 -11.88 1.20
C VAL A 52 -12.84 -11.62 2.66
N LEU A 53 -13.86 -10.78 2.90
CA LEU A 53 -14.27 -10.40 4.25
C LEU A 53 -14.83 -11.60 5.03
N SER A 54 -15.67 -12.42 4.41
CA SER A 54 -16.19 -13.64 5.02
C SER A 54 -15.08 -14.61 5.45
N GLN A 55 -14.06 -14.80 4.62
CA GLN A 55 -12.92 -15.66 4.96
C GLN A 55 -12.04 -15.06 6.06
N MET A 56 -11.86 -13.75 6.04
CA MET A 56 -11.10 -13.02 7.07
C MET A 56 -11.80 -13.11 8.44
N ASP A 57 -13.12 -12.91 8.46
CA ASP A 57 -13.91 -12.95 9.69
C ASP A 57 -13.93 -14.35 10.31
N ALA A 58 -14.04 -15.39 9.47
CA ALA A 58 -14.00 -16.78 9.89
C ALA A 58 -12.59 -17.26 10.32
N TYR A 59 -11.54 -16.46 10.12
CA TYR A 59 -10.18 -16.87 10.42
C TYR A 59 -9.87 -16.78 11.91
N ASP A 60 -9.96 -17.92 12.60
CA ASP A 60 -9.42 -18.10 13.95
C ASP A 60 -8.00 -18.70 13.87
N TYR A 61 -7.00 -17.84 13.86
CA TYR A 61 -5.61 -18.27 13.76
C TYR A 61 -5.10 -19.00 15.04
N THR A 62 -5.85 -18.97 16.14
CA THR A 62 -5.48 -19.67 17.38
C THR A 62 -5.83 -21.16 17.32
N SER A 63 -6.69 -21.57 16.40
CA SER A 63 -7.09 -22.95 16.19
C SER A 63 -6.05 -23.82 15.47
N TYR A 64 -5.08 -23.19 14.79
CA TYR A 64 -4.06 -23.91 14.04
C TYR A 64 -2.94 -24.46 14.93
N THR A 65 -2.46 -25.65 14.56
CA THR A 65 -1.45 -26.40 15.29
C THR A 65 -0.15 -26.54 14.47
N GLU A 66 0.91 -27.00 15.14
CA GLU A 66 2.17 -27.35 14.44
C GLU A 66 1.97 -28.43 13.37
N ALA A 67 1.03 -29.35 13.56
CA ALA A 67 0.74 -30.39 12.57
C ALA A 67 0.16 -29.78 11.29
N ASP A 68 -0.66 -28.73 11.40
CA ASP A 68 -1.20 -28.01 10.24
C ASP A 68 -0.11 -27.28 9.48
N VAL A 69 0.81 -26.64 10.20
CA VAL A 69 1.97 -25.96 9.60
C VAL A 69 2.90 -26.95 8.89
N LYS A 70 3.23 -28.07 9.51
CA LYS A 70 4.05 -29.13 8.90
C LYS A 70 3.40 -29.65 7.63
N ARG A 71 2.10 -29.91 7.67
CA ARG A 71 1.32 -30.34 6.49
C ARG A 71 1.37 -29.29 5.38
N ALA A 72 1.16 -28.00 5.72
CA ALA A 72 1.24 -26.90 4.75
C ALA A 72 2.61 -26.81 4.07
N LEU A 73 3.70 -27.02 4.82
CA LEU A 73 5.06 -27.00 4.28
C LEU A 73 5.42 -28.25 3.44
N MET A 74 4.73 -29.36 3.65
CA MET A 74 4.94 -30.60 2.88
C MET A 74 4.17 -30.61 1.54
N HIS A 75 3.06 -29.89 1.43
CA HIS A 75 2.29 -29.85 0.20
C HIS A 75 3.02 -29.08 -0.90
N GLU A 76 3.04 -29.62 -2.12
CA GLU A 76 3.62 -28.96 -3.28
C GLU A 76 2.91 -27.64 -3.59
N THR A 77 1.57 -27.65 -3.57
CA THR A 77 0.73 -26.47 -3.75
C THR A 77 0.14 -26.01 -2.42
N CYS A 78 0.13 -24.70 -2.19
CA CYS A 78 -0.43 -24.12 -0.97
C CYS A 78 -1.91 -23.76 -1.17
N SER A 79 -2.80 -24.46 -0.47
CA SER A 79 -4.22 -24.11 -0.42
C SER A 79 -4.46 -22.90 0.48
N VAL A 80 -5.68 -22.33 0.43
CA VAL A 80 -6.09 -21.25 1.36
C VAL A 80 -5.95 -21.70 2.83
N GLU A 81 -6.31 -22.94 3.16
CA GLU A 81 -6.16 -23.48 4.52
C GLU A 81 -4.68 -23.65 4.91
N ASN A 82 -3.83 -24.09 3.99
CA ASN A 82 -2.38 -24.11 4.23
C ASN A 82 -1.83 -22.72 4.48
N PHE A 83 -2.26 -21.75 3.70
CA PHE A 83 -1.86 -20.34 3.87
C PHE A 83 -2.29 -19.78 5.22
N LYS A 84 -3.52 -20.04 5.67
CA LYS A 84 -4.00 -19.68 7.01
C LYS A 84 -3.13 -20.27 8.12
N ALA A 85 -2.75 -21.55 8.00
CA ALA A 85 -1.83 -22.19 8.93
C ALA A 85 -0.44 -21.50 8.96
N LEU A 86 0.11 -21.13 7.79
CA LEU A 86 1.40 -20.43 7.69
C LEU A 86 1.38 -19.01 8.26
N LEU A 87 0.22 -18.35 8.27
CA LEU A 87 0.05 -17.03 8.91
C LEU A 87 -0.21 -17.12 10.42
N SER A 88 -0.56 -18.30 10.93
CA SER A 88 -0.90 -18.50 12.36
C SER A 88 0.32 -18.37 13.27
N PRO A 89 0.12 -18.13 14.59
CA PRO A 89 1.20 -18.17 15.57
C PRO A 89 1.93 -19.52 15.63
N ALA A 90 1.26 -20.62 15.31
CA ALA A 90 1.86 -21.97 15.29
C ALA A 90 3.00 -22.09 14.27
N ALA A 91 3.05 -21.22 13.27
CA ALA A 91 4.12 -21.22 12.26
C ALA A 91 5.41 -20.51 12.73
N ALA A 92 5.39 -19.76 13.82
CA ALA A 92 6.55 -19.01 14.28
C ALA A 92 7.81 -19.87 14.54
N PRO A 93 7.74 -21.11 15.07
CA PRO A 93 8.90 -22.01 15.20
C PRO A 93 9.42 -22.55 13.86
N TYR A 94 8.64 -22.44 12.79
CA TYR A 94 8.93 -22.98 11.45
C TYR A 94 9.38 -21.90 10.46
N LEU A 95 9.71 -20.70 10.94
CA LEU A 95 10.04 -19.56 10.08
C LEU A 95 11.24 -19.85 9.16
N GLU A 96 12.24 -20.57 9.64
CA GLU A 96 13.39 -20.99 8.81
C GLU A 96 12.95 -21.89 7.65
N GLN A 97 12.12 -22.90 7.93
CA GLN A 97 11.59 -23.80 6.89
C GLN A 97 10.70 -23.03 5.88
N MET A 98 9.91 -22.08 6.38
CA MET A 98 9.13 -21.19 5.51
C MET A 98 10.04 -20.34 4.62
N ALA A 99 11.13 -19.80 5.17
CA ALA A 99 12.07 -18.98 4.41
C ALA A 99 12.79 -19.82 3.33
N GLN A 100 13.22 -21.03 3.66
CA GLN A 100 13.83 -21.96 2.70
C GLN A 100 12.85 -22.32 1.57
N ARG A 101 11.58 -22.63 1.90
CA ARG A 101 10.55 -22.91 0.90
C ARG A 101 10.24 -21.67 0.04
N ALA A 102 10.08 -20.49 0.64
CA ALA A 102 9.86 -19.24 -0.08
C ALA A 102 11.01 -18.93 -1.04
N LYS A 103 12.26 -19.13 -0.62
CA LYS A 103 13.43 -18.95 -1.47
C LYS A 103 13.42 -19.89 -2.69
N ILE A 104 13.01 -21.14 -2.52
CA ILE A 104 12.87 -22.09 -3.62
C ILE A 104 11.83 -21.59 -4.62
N GLU A 105 10.66 -21.17 -4.15
CA GLU A 105 9.60 -20.65 -5.03
C GLU A 105 10.03 -19.33 -5.72
N THR A 106 10.72 -18.43 -5.01
CA THR A 106 11.26 -17.21 -5.61
C THR A 106 12.26 -17.56 -6.72
N SER A 107 13.19 -18.49 -6.47
CA SER A 107 14.19 -18.88 -7.46
C SER A 107 13.58 -19.55 -8.70
N LYS A 108 12.51 -20.33 -8.52
CA LYS A 108 11.79 -20.98 -9.65
C LYS A 108 11.11 -19.96 -10.56
N HIS A 109 10.51 -18.90 -10.00
CA HIS A 109 9.63 -18.01 -10.74
C HIS A 109 10.28 -16.66 -11.13
N PHE A 110 11.28 -16.22 -10.37
CA PHE A 110 11.94 -14.92 -10.56
C PHE A 110 13.46 -15.02 -10.70
N GLY A 111 14.04 -16.19 -10.49
CA GLY A 111 15.50 -16.35 -10.48
C GLY A 111 16.14 -15.51 -9.36
N ASN A 112 17.16 -14.74 -9.74
CA ASN A 112 17.85 -13.80 -8.84
C ASN A 112 17.51 -12.33 -9.15
N THR A 113 16.45 -12.09 -9.91
CA THR A 113 16.08 -10.74 -10.35
C THR A 113 15.35 -10.00 -9.23
N VAL A 114 15.79 -8.78 -8.99
CA VAL A 114 15.13 -7.81 -8.10
C VAL A 114 14.91 -6.53 -8.89
N TYR A 115 13.67 -6.05 -8.91
CA TYR A 115 13.29 -4.81 -9.58
C TYR A 115 13.44 -3.63 -8.62
N PHE A 116 13.89 -2.49 -9.17
CA PHE A 116 13.98 -1.24 -8.43
C PHE A 116 13.04 -0.21 -9.05
N PHE A 117 12.38 0.56 -8.19
CA PHE A 117 11.56 1.70 -8.57
C PHE A 117 11.78 2.87 -7.62
N THR A 118 11.50 4.06 -8.09
CA THR A 118 11.52 5.28 -7.25
C THR A 118 10.12 5.87 -7.15
N PRO A 119 9.60 6.15 -5.94
CA PRO A 119 8.39 6.91 -5.77
C PRO A 119 8.64 8.40 -6.01
N LEU A 120 7.76 9.05 -6.80
CA LEU A 120 7.73 10.49 -7.03
C LEU A 120 6.39 11.06 -6.60
N TYR A 121 6.39 11.87 -5.54
CA TYR A 121 5.23 12.64 -5.12
C TYR A 121 5.12 13.92 -5.95
N ILE A 122 4.07 14.02 -6.80
CA ILE A 122 3.85 15.20 -7.62
C ILE A 122 2.90 16.22 -6.98
N ALA A 123 2.11 15.81 -5.98
CA ALA A 123 1.28 16.69 -5.15
C ALA A 123 0.97 16.04 -3.80
N ASN A 124 0.83 16.84 -2.73
CA ASN A 124 0.49 16.35 -1.39
C ASN A 124 -0.78 16.98 -0.79
N TYR A 125 -1.54 17.72 -1.58
CA TYR A 125 -2.88 18.18 -1.16
C TYR A 125 -3.79 16.98 -0.97
N CYS A 126 -4.54 16.94 0.16
CA CYS A 126 -5.46 15.87 0.48
C CYS A 126 -6.68 16.39 1.20
N GLU A 127 -7.87 15.92 0.83
CA GLU A 127 -9.15 16.31 1.42
C GLU A 127 -9.64 15.32 2.49
N ASN A 128 -8.91 14.18 2.63
CA ASN A 128 -9.28 13.15 3.59
C ASN A 128 -8.76 13.44 5.00
N TYR A 129 -9.54 13.02 5.98
CA TYR A 129 -9.10 12.92 7.35
C TYR A 129 -8.85 11.46 7.74
N CYS A 130 -7.69 10.93 7.33
CA CYS A 130 -7.15 9.65 7.78
C CYS A 130 -6.21 9.93 8.94
N ILE A 131 -6.59 9.55 10.16
CA ILE A 131 -5.91 10.01 11.41
C ILE A 131 -4.46 9.52 11.55
N TYR A 132 -4.06 8.51 10.79
CA TYR A 132 -2.70 7.94 10.77
C TYR A 132 -1.82 8.48 9.64
N CYS A 133 -2.35 9.33 8.76
CA CYS A 133 -1.67 9.76 7.54
C CYS A 133 -1.03 11.14 7.70
N GLY A 134 0.23 11.27 7.34
CA GLY A 134 0.93 12.56 7.34
C GLY A 134 0.33 13.61 6.41
N PHE A 135 -0.37 13.18 5.35
CA PHE A 135 -1.03 14.06 4.38
C PHE A 135 -2.48 14.43 4.76
N ASN A 136 -3.00 13.97 5.90
CA ASN A 136 -4.39 14.29 6.27
C ASN A 136 -4.64 15.80 6.27
N CYS A 137 -5.88 16.21 5.97
CA CYS A 137 -6.24 17.61 5.74
C CYS A 137 -6.05 18.53 6.97
N TYR A 138 -5.97 17.97 8.17
CA TYR A 138 -5.74 18.72 9.41
C TYR A 138 -4.29 18.72 9.87
N ASN A 139 -3.38 18.02 9.19
CA ASN A 139 -1.97 18.04 9.54
C ASN A 139 -1.28 19.27 8.93
N ASP A 140 -0.56 20.02 9.77
CA ASP A 140 0.18 21.21 9.38
C ASP A 140 1.52 20.82 8.73
N ILE A 141 1.47 20.68 7.42
CA ILE A 141 2.64 20.40 6.57
C ILE A 141 2.68 21.36 5.38
N VAL A 142 3.86 21.54 4.80
CA VAL A 142 3.99 22.29 3.55
C VAL A 142 3.24 21.57 2.44
N ARG A 143 2.26 22.24 1.83
CA ARG A 143 1.49 21.74 0.70
C ARG A 143 2.06 22.27 -0.61
N LYS A 144 2.29 21.37 -1.56
CA LYS A 144 2.80 21.70 -2.89
C LYS A 144 2.17 20.81 -3.95
N GLN A 145 1.99 21.37 -5.14
CA GLN A 145 1.71 20.68 -6.39
C GLN A 145 2.83 21.10 -7.35
N LEU A 146 3.50 20.14 -7.97
CA LEU A 146 4.58 20.42 -8.91
C LEU A 146 4.03 20.91 -10.25
N THR A 147 4.74 21.85 -10.87
CA THR A 147 4.48 22.25 -12.26
C THR A 147 4.98 21.15 -13.20
N GLU A 148 4.61 21.22 -14.48
CA GLU A 148 5.10 20.27 -15.49
C GLU A 148 6.63 20.30 -15.61
N GLU A 149 7.24 21.48 -15.52
CA GLU A 149 8.69 21.65 -15.56
C GLU A 149 9.38 21.02 -14.33
N GLU A 150 8.79 21.20 -13.15
CA GLU A 150 9.31 20.58 -11.92
C GLU A 150 9.18 19.05 -11.99
N ILE A 151 8.05 18.52 -12.50
CA ILE A 151 7.85 17.07 -12.67
C ILE A 151 8.89 16.50 -13.65
N GLU A 152 9.09 17.16 -14.80
CA GLU A 152 10.06 16.70 -15.81
C GLU A 152 11.48 16.72 -15.26
N HIS A 153 11.87 17.76 -14.51
CA HIS A 153 13.16 17.84 -13.86
C HIS A 153 13.37 16.69 -12.86
N GLU A 154 12.41 16.44 -11.96
CA GLU A 154 12.48 15.32 -11.01
C GLU A 154 12.60 13.96 -11.72
N MET A 155 11.84 13.75 -12.79
CA MET A 155 11.90 12.52 -13.59
C MET A 155 13.28 12.35 -14.25
N GLN A 156 13.89 13.42 -14.75
CA GLN A 156 15.22 13.37 -15.32
C GLN A 156 16.27 12.99 -14.27
N VAL A 157 16.22 13.61 -13.06
CA VAL A 157 17.13 13.28 -11.95
C VAL A 157 17.02 11.82 -11.55
N ILE A 158 15.79 11.28 -11.49
CA ILE A 158 15.56 9.86 -11.17
C ILE A 158 16.11 8.96 -12.29
N ALA A 159 15.84 9.29 -13.55
CA ALA A 159 16.29 8.50 -14.70
C ALA A 159 17.81 8.47 -14.82
N ASP A 160 18.51 9.59 -14.54
CA ASP A 160 19.95 9.69 -14.56
C ASP A 160 20.62 8.78 -13.50
N SER A 161 19.88 8.37 -12.48
CA SER A 161 20.34 7.36 -11.51
C SER A 161 20.33 5.92 -12.05
N GLY A 162 19.79 5.70 -13.25
CA GLY A 162 19.65 4.39 -13.89
C GLY A 162 18.40 3.60 -13.49
N ILE A 163 17.48 4.21 -12.77
CA ILE A 163 16.17 3.61 -12.43
C ILE A 163 15.27 3.63 -13.66
N GLU A 164 14.70 2.48 -14.00
CA GLU A 164 13.84 2.28 -15.18
C GLU A 164 12.34 2.25 -14.85
N GLU A 165 11.97 2.30 -13.58
CA GLU A 165 10.59 2.27 -13.11
C GLU A 165 10.30 3.40 -12.14
N ILE A 166 9.19 4.12 -12.36
CA ILE A 166 8.70 5.18 -11.50
C ILE A 166 7.34 4.81 -10.92
N LEU A 167 7.11 5.20 -9.65
CA LEU A 167 5.79 5.17 -9.02
C LEU A 167 5.35 6.60 -8.73
N ILE A 168 4.37 7.09 -9.46
CA ILE A 168 3.83 8.46 -9.31
C ILE A 168 2.78 8.45 -8.20
N LEU A 169 2.92 9.36 -7.23
CA LEU A 169 2.04 9.46 -6.07
C LEU A 169 1.41 10.86 -5.96
N THR A 170 0.17 10.87 -5.46
CA THR A 170 -0.53 12.11 -5.07
C THR A 170 -1.26 11.94 -3.75
N GLY A 171 -1.51 13.06 -3.08
CA GLY A 171 -2.63 13.12 -2.14
C GLY A 171 -3.96 13.02 -2.87
N GLU A 172 -5.06 12.81 -2.14
CA GLU A 172 -6.40 12.76 -2.70
C GLU A 172 -7.06 14.14 -2.66
N SER A 173 -6.92 14.87 -3.76
CA SER A 173 -7.64 16.13 -4.04
C SER A 173 -7.87 16.22 -5.54
N LYS A 174 -9.12 16.05 -5.97
CA LYS A 174 -9.48 16.13 -7.39
C LYS A 174 -9.20 17.53 -7.98
N ALA A 175 -9.25 18.57 -7.15
CA ALA A 175 -8.95 19.95 -7.57
C ALA A 175 -7.46 20.18 -7.82
N MET A 176 -6.57 19.57 -6.99
CA MET A 176 -5.13 19.80 -7.06
C MET A 176 -4.38 18.65 -7.78
N SER A 177 -5.01 17.51 -7.95
CA SER A 177 -4.42 16.32 -8.58
C SER A 177 -5.50 15.66 -9.45
N SER A 178 -5.99 16.41 -10.47
CA SER A 178 -7.00 15.87 -11.40
C SER A 178 -6.45 14.69 -12.17
N VAL A 179 -7.34 13.85 -12.70
CA VAL A 179 -6.96 12.71 -13.57
C VAL A 179 -6.15 13.18 -14.79
N GLU A 180 -6.47 14.36 -15.34
CA GLU A 180 -5.70 14.97 -16.44
C GLU A 180 -4.29 15.37 -16.03
N TYR A 181 -4.12 15.99 -14.85
CA TYR A 181 -2.81 16.33 -14.32
C TYR A 181 -1.94 15.09 -14.13
N ILE A 182 -2.51 14.02 -13.56
CA ILE A 182 -1.83 12.74 -13.39
C ILE A 182 -1.53 12.11 -14.77
N GLY A 183 -2.46 12.16 -15.70
CA GLY A 183 -2.28 11.67 -17.07
C GLY A 183 -1.15 12.40 -17.82
N ASN A 184 -1.01 13.70 -17.63
CA ASN A 184 0.10 14.46 -18.21
C ASN A 184 1.45 14.05 -17.59
N ALA A 185 1.51 13.81 -16.29
CA ALA A 185 2.70 13.24 -15.64
C ALA A 185 3.05 11.85 -16.22
N CYS A 186 2.06 10.98 -16.48
CA CYS A 186 2.30 9.69 -17.15
C CYS A 186 2.89 9.84 -18.55
N LYS A 187 2.36 10.78 -19.34
CA LYS A 187 2.89 11.06 -20.70
C LYS A 187 4.34 11.55 -20.65
N MET A 188 4.71 12.37 -19.68
CA MET A 188 6.09 12.79 -19.45
C MET A 188 6.97 11.62 -19.02
N ALA A 189 6.49 10.79 -18.08
CA ALA A 189 7.23 9.64 -17.58
C ALA A 189 7.61 8.63 -18.70
N LYS A 190 6.79 8.49 -19.73
CA LYS A 190 7.09 7.61 -20.91
C LYS A 190 8.38 7.98 -21.65
N LYS A 191 8.87 9.20 -21.50
CA LYS A 191 10.13 9.62 -22.11
C LYS A 191 11.34 9.02 -21.38
N TYR A 192 11.20 8.69 -20.10
CA TYR A 192 12.29 8.37 -19.19
C TYR A 192 12.24 6.94 -18.66
N PHE A 193 11.04 6.37 -18.49
CA PHE A 193 10.85 5.11 -17.76
C PHE A 193 10.19 4.06 -18.63
N LYS A 194 10.57 2.80 -18.40
CA LYS A 194 10.00 1.63 -19.09
C LYS A 194 8.72 1.12 -18.43
N ASN A 195 8.55 1.40 -17.12
CA ASN A 195 7.42 0.95 -16.33
C ASN A 195 6.91 2.09 -15.44
N ILE A 196 5.62 2.41 -15.54
CA ILE A 196 5.00 3.56 -14.87
C ILE A 196 3.87 3.06 -13.98
N GLY A 197 4.09 3.13 -12.68
CA GLY A 197 3.08 2.83 -11.67
C GLY A 197 2.41 4.07 -11.13
N LEU A 198 1.19 3.89 -10.64
CA LEU A 198 0.42 4.92 -9.95
C LEU A 198 0.05 4.45 -8.52
N GLU A 199 0.29 5.31 -7.54
CA GLU A 199 -0.26 5.19 -6.18
C GLU A 199 -1.06 6.46 -5.89
N ILE A 200 -2.27 6.48 -6.42
CA ILE A 200 -3.20 7.61 -6.36
C ILE A 200 -4.49 7.19 -5.66
N TYR A 201 -5.39 8.15 -5.48
CA TYR A 201 -6.74 7.85 -5.00
C TYR A 201 -7.51 6.98 -5.99
N PRO A 202 -8.48 6.16 -5.52
CA PRO A 202 -9.32 5.36 -6.40
C PRO A 202 -10.10 6.25 -7.38
N VAL A 203 -10.17 5.80 -8.64
CA VAL A 203 -10.96 6.45 -9.69
C VAL A 203 -11.89 5.41 -10.35
N ASN A 204 -12.74 5.85 -11.26
CA ASN A 204 -13.63 4.98 -12.04
C ASN A 204 -12.86 4.24 -13.14
N SER A 205 -13.47 3.23 -13.74
CA SER A 205 -12.82 2.40 -14.75
C SER A 205 -12.46 3.17 -16.03
N ASP A 206 -13.27 4.15 -16.42
CA ASP A 206 -13.00 5.05 -17.56
C ASP A 206 -11.81 5.99 -17.29
N ASP A 207 -11.68 6.52 -16.07
CA ASP A 207 -10.52 7.29 -15.64
C ASP A 207 -9.25 6.42 -15.65
N TYR A 208 -9.32 5.17 -15.18
CA TYR A 208 -8.20 4.22 -15.29
C TYR A 208 -7.84 3.92 -16.74
N ALA A 209 -8.84 3.77 -17.62
CA ALA A 209 -8.58 3.58 -19.06
C ALA A 209 -7.87 4.80 -19.67
N TYR A 210 -8.27 6.01 -19.28
CA TYR A 210 -7.58 7.24 -19.70
C TYR A 210 -6.14 7.28 -19.21
N LEU A 211 -5.89 6.99 -17.92
CA LEU A 211 -4.54 6.96 -17.35
C LEU A 211 -3.66 5.89 -18.00
N HIS A 212 -4.23 4.72 -18.31
CA HIS A 212 -3.54 3.69 -19.08
C HIS A 212 -3.17 4.18 -20.50
N ALA A 213 -4.09 4.82 -21.20
CA ALA A 213 -3.81 5.42 -22.50
C ALA A 213 -2.72 6.51 -22.43
N CYS A 214 -2.62 7.23 -21.31
CA CYS A 214 -1.55 8.18 -21.05
C CYS A 214 -0.20 7.52 -20.77
N GLY A 215 -0.17 6.22 -20.47
CA GLY A 215 1.05 5.44 -20.30
C GLY A 215 1.25 4.80 -18.95
N ALA A 216 0.28 4.85 -18.06
CA ALA A 216 0.33 4.09 -16.82
C ALA A 216 0.24 2.58 -17.10
N ASP A 217 1.14 1.79 -16.51
CA ASP A 217 1.19 0.34 -16.67
C ASP A 217 0.42 -0.38 -15.55
N TYR A 218 0.52 0.10 -14.33
CA TYR A 218 -0.10 -0.53 -13.17
C TYR A 218 -0.52 0.49 -12.11
N ILE A 219 -1.44 0.07 -11.25
CA ILE A 219 -1.79 0.82 -10.04
C ILE A 219 -1.47 0.02 -8.79
N THR A 220 -1.23 0.73 -7.70
CA THR A 220 -1.25 0.15 -6.37
C THR A 220 -2.14 0.99 -5.46
N VAL A 221 -3.12 0.35 -4.82
CA VAL A 221 -4.04 1.00 -3.88
C VAL A 221 -4.05 0.19 -2.59
N PHE A 222 -3.64 0.80 -1.50
CA PHE A 222 -3.64 0.15 -0.20
C PHE A 222 -5.03 0.22 0.42
N GLN A 223 -5.59 -0.93 0.77
CA GLN A 223 -6.86 -0.98 1.52
C GLN A 223 -6.69 -0.44 2.94
N GLU A 224 -5.47 -0.36 3.42
CA GLU A 224 -5.04 0.06 4.75
C GLU A 224 -5.37 -0.98 5.82
N THR A 225 -6.65 -1.27 6.05
CA THR A 225 -7.14 -2.44 6.79
C THR A 225 -8.40 -2.98 6.14
N TYR A 226 -8.54 -4.28 6.13
CA TYR A 226 -9.75 -4.98 5.66
C TYR A 226 -10.81 -5.12 6.76
N TYR A 227 -10.46 -4.80 8.02
CA TYR A 227 -11.41 -4.83 9.12
C TYR A 227 -12.29 -3.57 9.11
N ALA A 228 -13.47 -3.68 8.49
CA ALA A 228 -14.37 -2.57 8.22
C ALA A 228 -14.71 -1.71 9.46
N PRO A 229 -14.97 -2.27 10.67
CA PRO A 229 -15.21 -1.44 11.85
C PRO A 229 -14.00 -0.57 12.24
N LYS A 230 -12.77 -1.07 12.06
CA LYS A 230 -11.58 -0.28 12.32
C LYS A 230 -11.35 0.76 11.23
N TYR A 231 -11.59 0.39 9.95
CA TYR A 231 -11.51 1.31 8.82
C TYR A 231 -12.37 2.56 9.04
N GLU A 232 -13.60 2.37 9.52
CA GLU A 232 -14.53 3.47 9.87
C GLU A 232 -13.92 4.46 10.86
N THR A 233 -13.24 3.97 11.89
CA THR A 233 -12.64 4.81 12.95
C THR A 233 -11.33 5.48 12.54
N LEU A 234 -10.70 5.04 11.47
CA LEU A 234 -9.44 5.56 10.95
C LEU A 234 -9.63 6.61 9.85
N HIS A 235 -10.73 6.55 9.11
CA HIS A 235 -11.05 7.42 7.97
C HIS A 235 -12.29 8.25 8.30
N LEU A 236 -12.08 9.40 8.92
CA LEU A 236 -13.18 10.18 9.50
C LEU A 236 -13.91 11.07 8.51
N MET A 237 -13.25 11.44 7.39
CA MET A 237 -13.82 12.33 6.36
C MET A 237 -13.12 12.10 5.01
N GLY A 238 -13.82 12.45 3.93
CA GLY A 238 -13.32 12.45 2.55
C GLY A 238 -13.65 11.18 1.77
N HIS A 239 -13.28 11.12 0.50
CA HIS A 239 -13.60 10.03 -0.42
C HIS A 239 -12.96 8.69 0.02
N LYS A 240 -11.76 8.73 0.61
CA LYS A 240 -11.08 7.54 1.13
C LYS A 240 -11.90 6.83 2.22
N ARG A 241 -12.86 7.51 2.85
CA ARG A 241 -13.75 6.91 3.84
C ARG A 241 -14.65 5.84 3.22
N VAL A 242 -14.95 5.87 1.92
CA VAL A 242 -15.84 4.91 1.26
C VAL A 242 -15.12 3.58 1.06
N PHE A 243 -15.35 2.66 1.98
CA PHE A 243 -14.69 1.35 2.04
C PHE A 243 -14.85 0.49 0.78
N PRO A 244 -16.08 0.23 0.27
CA PRO A 244 -16.26 -0.62 -0.90
C PRO A 244 -15.64 0.00 -2.16
N TYR A 245 -15.75 1.31 -2.36
CA TYR A 245 -15.16 1.97 -3.51
C TYR A 245 -13.63 1.83 -3.53
N ARG A 246 -12.99 1.94 -2.36
CA ARG A 246 -11.54 1.72 -2.25
C ARG A 246 -11.17 0.26 -2.43
N PHE A 247 -11.94 -0.68 -1.86
CA PHE A 247 -11.71 -2.10 -2.01
C PHE A 247 -11.72 -2.53 -3.50
N GLU A 248 -12.64 -2.00 -4.29
CA GLU A 248 -12.82 -2.38 -5.68
C GLU A 248 -11.89 -1.64 -6.66
N ALA A 249 -10.97 -0.79 -6.18
CA ALA A 249 -10.12 0.04 -7.03
C ALA A 249 -9.27 -0.78 -8.00
N GLN A 250 -8.69 -1.90 -7.56
CA GLN A 250 -7.87 -2.77 -8.40
C GLN A 250 -8.71 -3.43 -9.50
N GLU A 251 -9.91 -3.85 -9.18
CA GLU A 251 -10.79 -4.45 -10.18
C GLU A 251 -11.23 -3.43 -11.24
N ARG A 252 -11.60 -2.20 -10.83
CA ARG A 252 -11.88 -1.12 -11.79
C ARG A 252 -10.68 -0.78 -12.67
N ALA A 253 -9.47 -0.82 -12.10
CA ALA A 253 -8.24 -0.60 -12.88
C ALA A 253 -8.02 -1.68 -13.95
N LEU A 254 -8.27 -2.95 -13.61
CA LEU A 254 -8.22 -4.05 -14.57
C LEU A 254 -9.30 -3.93 -15.64
N MET A 255 -10.52 -3.51 -15.28
CA MET A 255 -11.58 -3.18 -16.24
C MET A 255 -11.16 -2.05 -17.18
N GLY A 256 -10.43 -1.05 -16.68
CA GLY A 256 -9.84 0.04 -17.45
C GLY A 256 -8.61 -0.34 -18.28
N GLY A 257 -8.19 -1.61 -18.27
CA GLY A 257 -7.10 -2.13 -19.10
C GLY A 257 -5.71 -2.01 -18.51
N MET A 258 -5.56 -1.63 -17.23
CA MET A 258 -4.26 -1.64 -16.57
C MET A 258 -3.62 -3.03 -16.63
N ARG A 259 -2.33 -3.09 -16.96
CA ARG A 259 -1.56 -4.34 -17.07
C ARG A 259 -1.37 -5.01 -15.71
N GLY A 260 -1.26 -4.25 -14.64
CA GLY A 260 -1.01 -4.79 -13.32
C GLY A 260 -1.69 -4.05 -12.19
N VAL A 261 -1.83 -4.74 -11.06
CA VAL A 261 -2.41 -4.19 -9.82
C VAL A 261 -1.65 -4.65 -8.59
N GLY A 262 -1.49 -3.73 -7.64
CA GLY A 262 -0.85 -3.97 -6.36
C GLY A 262 -1.81 -3.87 -5.19
N PHE A 263 -1.61 -4.71 -4.19
CA PHE A 263 -2.43 -4.82 -2.99
C PHE A 263 -1.60 -4.62 -1.74
N SER A 264 -2.19 -4.03 -0.73
CA SER A 264 -1.57 -3.90 0.58
C SER A 264 -2.57 -3.57 1.67
N ALA A 265 -2.25 -4.01 2.88
CA ALA A 265 -2.71 -3.40 4.12
C ALA A 265 -1.54 -2.68 4.80
N LEU A 266 -1.83 -1.62 5.56
CA LEU A 266 -0.85 -0.96 6.41
C LEU A 266 -0.81 -1.69 7.76
N LEU A 267 0.15 -2.60 7.90
CA LEU A 267 0.23 -3.49 9.05
C LEU A 267 0.47 -2.73 10.35
N GLY A 268 -0.38 -2.96 11.33
CA GLY A 268 -0.39 -2.30 12.63
C GLY A 268 -1.56 -1.34 12.86
N LEU A 269 -2.43 -1.15 11.88
CA LEU A 269 -3.70 -0.42 12.06
C LEU A 269 -4.76 -1.29 12.74
N ALA A 270 -4.83 -2.57 12.39
CA ALA A 270 -5.73 -3.57 12.96
C ALA A 270 -4.98 -4.90 13.18
N ASP A 271 -5.71 -6.01 13.31
CA ASP A 271 -5.11 -7.34 13.40
C ASP A 271 -4.33 -7.67 12.12
N PHE A 272 -3.01 -7.66 12.22
CA PHE A 272 -2.12 -7.81 11.06
C PHE A 272 -2.23 -9.19 10.39
N ARG A 273 -2.59 -10.26 11.12
CA ARG A 273 -2.75 -11.59 10.54
C ARG A 273 -4.00 -11.68 9.68
N LYS A 274 -5.09 -11.08 10.13
CA LYS A 274 -6.33 -10.95 9.38
C LYS A 274 -6.15 -10.05 8.16
N ASP A 275 -5.48 -8.90 8.33
CA ASP A 275 -5.17 -8.00 7.22
C ASP A 275 -4.23 -8.65 6.18
N ALA A 276 -3.22 -9.40 6.62
CA ALA A 276 -2.34 -10.15 5.73
C ALA A 276 -3.10 -11.26 4.96
N LEU A 277 -3.98 -12.00 5.64
CA LEU A 277 -4.85 -12.98 4.98
C LEU A 277 -5.72 -12.32 3.90
N ALA A 278 -6.44 -11.26 4.27
CA ALA A 278 -7.36 -10.58 3.38
C ALA A 278 -6.65 -9.96 2.16
N THR A 279 -5.47 -9.37 2.36
CA THR A 279 -4.65 -8.82 1.27
C THR A 279 -4.32 -9.88 0.22
N ALA A 280 -3.84 -11.05 0.64
CA ALA A 280 -3.49 -12.11 -0.29
C ALA A 280 -4.73 -12.77 -0.92
N LEU A 281 -5.83 -12.91 -0.19
CA LEU A 281 -7.09 -13.43 -0.74
C LEU A 281 -7.69 -12.47 -1.78
N HIS A 282 -7.58 -11.18 -1.59
CA HIS A 282 -8.02 -10.18 -2.56
C HIS A 282 -7.27 -10.35 -3.90
N ALA A 283 -5.94 -10.44 -3.85
CA ALA A 283 -5.13 -10.73 -5.03
C ALA A 283 -5.49 -12.11 -5.63
N TYR A 284 -5.65 -13.14 -4.80
CA TYR A 284 -5.97 -14.50 -5.21
C TYR A 284 -7.28 -14.61 -5.99
N TYR A 285 -8.35 -13.94 -5.52
CA TYR A 285 -9.64 -13.97 -6.22
C TYR A 285 -9.63 -13.16 -7.51
N LEU A 286 -8.99 -11.98 -7.51
CA LEU A 286 -8.87 -11.18 -8.73
C LEU A 286 -7.96 -11.83 -9.78
N GLN A 287 -6.87 -12.49 -9.38
CA GLN A 287 -6.02 -13.21 -10.31
C GLN A 287 -6.76 -14.32 -11.07
N ARG A 288 -7.73 -14.97 -10.42
CA ARG A 288 -8.58 -15.98 -11.08
C ARG A 288 -9.57 -15.37 -12.06
N LYS A 289 -10.04 -14.17 -11.78
CA LYS A 289 -10.95 -13.42 -12.64
C LYS A 289 -10.22 -12.76 -13.81
N TYR A 290 -8.96 -12.33 -13.59
CA TYR A 290 -8.10 -11.63 -14.56
C TYR A 290 -6.73 -12.32 -14.69
N PRO A 291 -6.66 -13.54 -15.26
CA PRO A 291 -5.44 -14.35 -15.27
C PRO A 291 -4.33 -13.79 -16.14
N HIS A 292 -4.64 -12.82 -17.03
CA HIS A 292 -3.70 -12.15 -17.91
C HIS A 292 -2.98 -10.95 -17.27
N ALA A 293 -3.44 -10.50 -16.10
CA ALA A 293 -2.88 -9.33 -15.43
C ALA A 293 -1.74 -9.70 -14.48
N GLU A 294 -0.88 -8.73 -14.19
CA GLU A 294 0.18 -8.83 -13.20
C GLU A 294 -0.33 -8.43 -11.81
N PHE A 295 0.07 -9.21 -10.81
CA PHE A 295 -0.34 -8.99 -9.42
C PHE A 295 0.88 -8.79 -8.53
N SER A 296 0.78 -7.87 -7.57
CA SER A 296 1.83 -7.65 -6.59
C SER A 296 1.26 -7.40 -5.19
N LEU A 297 2.03 -7.79 -4.17
CA LEU A 297 1.73 -7.54 -2.77
C LEU A 297 2.80 -6.65 -2.15
N SER A 298 2.39 -5.71 -1.32
CA SER A 298 3.26 -4.91 -0.47
C SER A 298 2.90 -5.12 1.00
N CYS A 299 3.87 -5.00 1.89
CA CYS A 299 3.69 -5.17 3.33
C CYS A 299 4.27 -4.00 4.11
N PRO A 300 3.78 -2.75 3.92
CA PRO A 300 4.23 -1.64 4.74
C PRO A 300 3.77 -1.82 6.17
N ARG A 301 4.65 -1.47 7.11
CA ARG A 301 4.29 -1.35 8.52
C ARG A 301 3.99 0.09 8.85
N LEU A 302 3.02 0.31 9.75
CA LEU A 302 2.70 1.62 10.28
C LEU A 302 3.97 2.29 10.82
N ARG A 303 4.13 3.59 10.56
CA ARG A 303 5.30 4.37 10.97
C ARG A 303 4.85 5.71 11.55
N PRO A 304 5.65 6.32 12.42
CA PRO A 304 5.43 7.69 12.85
C PRO A 304 5.27 8.64 11.67
N ILE A 305 4.52 9.70 11.86
CA ILE A 305 4.28 10.76 10.88
C ILE A 305 4.74 12.11 11.42
N VAL A 306 4.88 13.10 10.54
CA VAL A 306 5.13 14.49 10.95
C VAL A 306 4.02 14.94 11.91
N ASN A 307 4.41 15.58 13.00
CA ASN A 307 3.55 16.01 14.12
C ASN A 307 2.95 14.88 14.97
N ASN A 308 3.32 13.61 14.74
CA ASN A 308 2.97 12.50 15.65
C ASN A 308 3.99 11.36 15.61
N GLU A 309 4.97 11.42 16.51
CA GLU A 309 6.02 10.41 16.65
C GLU A 309 5.59 9.17 17.45
N LYS A 310 4.40 9.17 18.07
CA LYS A 310 3.92 8.08 18.93
C LYS A 310 3.33 6.92 18.15
N ILE A 311 3.05 7.11 16.86
CA ILE A 311 2.50 6.07 16.00
C ILE A 311 3.58 5.00 15.73
N ASN A 312 3.24 3.74 15.93
CA ASN A 312 4.14 2.62 15.70
C ASN A 312 3.37 1.36 15.21
N PRO A 313 4.06 0.40 14.59
CA PRO A 313 3.44 -0.82 14.07
C PRO A 313 3.24 -1.87 15.18
N LEU A 314 2.34 -1.61 16.13
CA LEU A 314 2.04 -2.51 17.23
C LEU A 314 2.03 -3.99 16.81
N ASP A 315 2.73 -4.82 17.56
CA ASP A 315 2.79 -6.29 17.38
C ASP A 315 3.33 -6.76 16.02
N VAL A 316 3.81 -5.86 15.15
CA VAL A 316 4.37 -6.22 13.83
C VAL A 316 5.86 -5.89 13.77
N HIS A 317 6.68 -6.82 14.24
CA HIS A 317 8.14 -6.72 14.19
C HIS A 317 8.68 -7.38 12.90
N GLU A 318 10.00 -7.39 12.73
CA GLU A 318 10.65 -7.98 11.54
C GLU A 318 10.35 -9.48 11.42
N LYS A 319 10.19 -10.18 12.54
CA LYS A 319 9.85 -11.60 12.55
C LYS A 319 8.46 -11.86 11.96
N GLU A 320 7.46 -11.09 12.36
CA GLU A 320 6.10 -11.18 11.85
C GLU A 320 6.05 -10.79 10.37
N LEU A 321 6.77 -9.74 9.99
CA LEU A 321 6.87 -9.32 8.60
C LEU A 321 7.54 -10.39 7.73
N CYS A 322 8.62 -11.01 8.20
CA CYS A 322 9.28 -12.11 7.50
C CYS A 322 8.33 -13.30 7.32
N GLN A 323 7.57 -13.67 8.35
CA GLN A 323 6.56 -14.73 8.28
C GLN A 323 5.52 -14.44 7.20
N ILE A 324 4.97 -13.23 7.16
CA ILE A 324 3.97 -12.81 6.17
C ILE A 324 4.54 -12.90 4.75
N LEU A 325 5.72 -12.34 4.52
CA LEU A 325 6.35 -12.33 3.19
C LEU A 325 6.67 -13.75 2.69
N CYS A 326 7.14 -14.62 3.57
CA CYS A 326 7.36 -16.04 3.24
C CYS A 326 6.03 -16.76 2.94
N ALA A 327 4.99 -16.53 3.75
CA ALA A 327 3.67 -17.12 3.53
C ALA A 327 3.05 -16.65 2.21
N TYR A 328 3.18 -15.37 1.86
CA TYR A 328 2.75 -14.83 0.56
C TYR A 328 3.44 -15.54 -0.61
N ARG A 329 4.77 -15.68 -0.55
CA ARG A 329 5.53 -16.36 -1.60
C ARG A 329 5.14 -17.82 -1.77
N ILE A 330 4.88 -18.52 -0.67
CA ILE A 330 4.46 -19.92 -0.70
C ILE A 330 3.03 -20.08 -1.25
N PHE A 331 2.13 -19.16 -0.87
CA PHE A 331 0.72 -19.22 -1.30
C PHE A 331 0.53 -18.77 -2.75
N LEU A 332 1.21 -17.70 -3.15
CA LEU A 332 1.10 -17.08 -4.47
C LEU A 332 2.49 -17.00 -5.13
N PRO A 333 3.03 -18.12 -5.61
CA PRO A 333 4.43 -18.19 -6.03
C PRO A 333 4.77 -17.31 -7.24
N PHE A 334 3.79 -16.90 -8.04
CA PHE A 334 3.98 -16.05 -9.23
C PHE A 334 3.81 -14.55 -8.95
N ILE A 335 3.42 -14.16 -7.73
CA ILE A 335 3.09 -12.77 -7.44
C ILE A 335 4.36 -11.95 -7.18
N GLY A 336 4.36 -10.68 -7.62
CA GLY A 336 5.39 -9.72 -7.21
C GLY A 336 5.28 -9.42 -5.71
N ILE A 337 6.40 -9.35 -4.99
CA ILE A 337 6.42 -8.95 -3.58
C ILE A 337 7.34 -7.76 -3.42
N THR A 338 6.78 -6.65 -2.94
CA THR A 338 7.50 -5.40 -2.73
C THR A 338 7.86 -5.21 -1.26
N VAL A 339 9.11 -4.88 -0.99
CA VAL A 339 9.57 -4.44 0.34
C VAL A 339 9.97 -2.96 0.29
N SER A 340 9.53 -2.22 1.30
CA SER A 340 9.83 -0.79 1.39
C SER A 340 11.26 -0.52 1.84
N SER A 341 11.89 0.52 1.27
CA SER A 341 13.17 1.06 1.76
C SER A 341 13.10 1.65 3.18
N ARG A 342 11.89 1.82 3.74
CA ARG A 342 11.70 2.19 5.15
C ARG A 342 12.08 1.08 6.13
N GLU A 343 12.16 -0.17 5.66
CA GLU A 343 12.68 -1.26 6.47
C GLU A 343 14.19 -1.13 6.64
N GLN A 344 14.72 -1.66 7.75
CA GLN A 344 16.16 -1.61 8.03
C GLN A 344 16.95 -2.35 6.95
N LYS A 345 18.16 -1.85 6.66
CA LYS A 345 19.01 -2.40 5.60
C LYS A 345 19.22 -3.91 5.71
N HIS A 346 19.57 -4.39 6.92
CA HIS A 346 19.82 -5.83 7.13
C HIS A 346 18.60 -6.70 6.82
N PHE A 347 17.38 -6.22 7.16
CA PHE A 347 16.14 -6.92 6.85
C PHE A 347 15.89 -6.94 5.33
N ARG A 348 16.02 -5.80 4.64
CA ARG A 348 15.83 -5.72 3.19
C ARG A 348 16.82 -6.63 2.45
N ASP A 349 18.12 -6.56 2.80
CA ASP A 349 19.18 -7.34 2.17
C ASP A 349 19.00 -8.85 2.39
N GLY A 350 18.34 -9.24 3.49
CA GLY A 350 17.95 -10.61 3.77
C GLY A 350 16.73 -11.05 2.97
N ILE A 351 15.64 -10.27 3.03
CA ILE A 351 14.35 -10.70 2.48
C ILE A 351 14.30 -10.71 0.94
N VAL A 352 15.10 -9.89 0.25
CA VAL A 352 15.25 -9.94 -1.20
C VAL A 352 15.91 -11.24 -1.68
N LYS A 353 16.67 -11.92 -0.82
CA LYS A 353 17.26 -13.23 -1.11
C LYS A 353 16.29 -14.39 -0.84
N ILE A 354 15.15 -14.12 -0.26
CA ILE A 354 14.18 -15.12 0.22
C ILE A 354 12.86 -15.02 -0.56
N ALA A 355 12.18 -13.86 -0.51
CA ALA A 355 10.80 -13.74 -0.97
C ALA A 355 10.51 -12.48 -1.78
N ALA A 356 11.15 -11.34 -1.46
CA ALA A 356 10.86 -10.08 -2.11
C ALA A 356 11.50 -10.02 -3.51
N THR A 357 10.77 -9.43 -4.45
CA THR A 357 11.18 -9.31 -5.87
C THR A 357 11.27 -7.86 -6.33
N LYS A 358 10.86 -6.92 -5.47
CA LYS A 358 10.84 -5.50 -5.80
C LYS A 358 11.17 -4.65 -4.57
N VAL A 359 11.97 -3.61 -4.76
CA VAL A 359 12.42 -2.71 -3.69
C VAL A 359 12.35 -1.27 -4.18
N SER A 360 11.86 -0.37 -3.32
CA SER A 360 11.97 1.07 -3.60
C SER A 360 13.41 1.55 -3.37
N ALA A 361 13.91 2.39 -4.26
CA ALA A 361 15.26 2.95 -4.20
C ALA A 361 15.22 4.48 -4.37
N GLY A 362 16.20 5.19 -3.88
CA GLY A 362 16.28 6.63 -4.01
C GLY A 362 15.07 7.40 -3.47
N VAL A 363 14.41 6.86 -2.44
CA VAL A 363 13.13 7.37 -1.96
C VAL A 363 13.30 8.74 -1.33
N SER A 364 12.59 9.74 -1.87
CA SER A 364 12.20 10.94 -1.14
C SER A 364 10.70 10.92 -0.87
N THR A 365 10.29 11.42 0.29
CA THR A 365 8.89 11.64 0.66
C THR A 365 8.53 13.12 0.64
N GLY A 366 9.48 13.98 0.30
CA GLY A 366 9.27 15.39 -0.03
C GLY A 366 8.66 15.56 -1.42
N ILE A 367 8.26 16.78 -1.71
CA ILE A 367 7.67 17.17 -2.99
C ILE A 367 8.71 17.97 -3.78
N GLY A 368 9.27 17.37 -4.86
CA GLY A 368 10.28 18.03 -5.71
C GLY A 368 11.63 18.20 -5.03
N ASP A 369 12.14 17.14 -4.39
CA ASP A 369 13.39 17.19 -3.61
C ASP A 369 14.36 16.03 -3.90
N HIS A 370 14.21 15.33 -5.03
CA HIS A 370 15.13 14.24 -5.39
C HIS A 370 16.55 14.73 -5.64
N GLU A 371 16.72 15.97 -6.11
CA GLU A 371 18.02 16.61 -6.25
C GLU A 371 18.59 17.03 -4.88
N GLU A 372 17.73 17.55 -3.98
CA GLU A 372 18.10 18.11 -2.68
C GLU A 372 17.85 17.14 -1.50
N LYS A 373 18.00 15.86 -1.70
CA LYS A 373 17.63 14.72 -0.80
C LYS A 373 17.89 14.89 0.72
N TYR A 374 18.51 15.99 1.16
CA TYR A 374 19.02 16.13 2.52
C TYR A 374 18.50 17.35 3.29
N THR A 375 17.65 18.20 2.72
CA THR A 375 17.30 19.51 3.31
C THR A 375 15.83 19.75 3.60
N GLY A 376 14.89 18.92 3.10
CA GLY A 376 13.45 19.13 3.26
C GLY A 376 12.81 18.39 4.46
N PRO A 377 11.71 18.92 5.03
CA PRO A 377 10.93 18.19 6.04
C PRO A 377 10.24 16.99 5.39
N VAL A 378 10.61 15.81 5.82
CA VAL A 378 10.05 14.53 5.34
C VAL A 378 8.65 14.32 5.91
N SER A 379 7.67 13.96 5.09
CA SER A 379 6.30 13.65 5.54
C SER A 379 6.20 12.37 6.38
N TYR A 380 7.24 11.56 6.40
CA TYR A 380 7.44 10.40 7.26
C TYR A 380 8.81 10.50 7.92
N THR A 381 8.88 10.22 9.22
CA THR A 381 10.08 10.36 10.04
C THR A 381 11.37 9.89 9.39
N HIS A 382 12.45 10.61 9.74
CA HIS A 382 13.85 10.42 9.40
C HIS A 382 14.35 8.96 9.44
N LEU A 383 14.01 8.15 8.46
CA LEU A 383 14.80 6.99 8.13
C LEU A 383 15.45 7.30 6.79
N ARG A 384 16.68 7.80 6.86
CA ARG A 384 17.54 7.92 5.70
C ARG A 384 17.52 6.57 4.98
N ALA A 385 17.01 6.54 3.75
CA ALA A 385 17.32 5.46 2.86
C ALA A 385 18.83 5.48 2.68
N HIS A 386 19.56 4.66 3.44
CA HIS A 386 20.97 4.49 3.19
C HIS A 386 21.08 3.86 1.81
N GLU A 387 21.66 4.64 0.90
CA GLU A 387 21.95 4.24 -0.46
C GLU A 387 22.60 2.85 -0.45
N THR A 388 21.98 1.93 -1.18
CA THR A 388 22.68 0.74 -1.65
C THR A 388 23.51 1.17 -2.84
N ARG A 389 24.83 1.40 -2.63
CA ARG A 389 25.81 1.28 -3.72
C ARG A 389 26.06 -0.19 -3.99
#